data_61f1df9ae3863c8ef3942b903b2ebc3a
#
_entry.id   61f1df9ae3863c8ef3942b903b2ebc3a
#
_cell.length_a   1.000
_cell.length_b   1.000
_cell.length_c   1.000
_cell.angle_alpha   90.00
_cell.angle_beta   90.00
_cell.angle_gamma   90.00
#
_symmetry.space_group_name_H-M   'P 1'
#
loop_
_entity.id
_entity.type
_entity.pdbx_description
1 polymer ?
#
loop_
_entity_poly.entity_id
_entity_poly.type
_entity_poly.pdbx_seq_one_letter_code
_entity_poly.pdbx_strand_id
1 'polypeptide(L)'
;MRKRLISMIAVLSLLAALCTGAAFAADEAENASNYEIGDIVTYGNYEQDGFYSNGEETIEWIVIARDRDNHALLLSRYCLDALPYNEDGGDVTWEDSSIRAWLNGEFLESAFGGDPNGFICTAECKTKDGRSGTDGGENTTDRIFLLAVDEVTQYFPKESSRRAPVTEYAKEQGAEYDKNGNGWWWLRTPGKTQDMAAGVHTAGGVNYDGRDVDRTDLCIRPALWLDLDVVTAYFSDSTKKTVDADKLMHSGYTAFGHLEDGTIYVCGRSDEEGTVDGFAGNVIYLIGDVFEQSFEARWNANKNNDQKLEWTDIDGDGEDELVLIADIASGTGVNMEELSVFEPQPDGSFEHHYLSFEKMEELLNEYLTAKVRGENITLTLTENGSRTSENCTESAGPGIDMINRYTLEDGKCSVCFTTLLHKEGGEYVYANPYLAWLRGTYDPFEGTVDDEDYITAARHIIADVVYDGEDFALENLGFNK
;
A
#
# COMPACT_ATOMS: atom_id res chain seq x y z
N MET A 1 2.82 16.95 -41.68
CA MET A 1 2.98 17.36 -40.28
C MET A 1 1.85 16.70 -39.45
N ARG A 2 2.07 15.53 -38.96
CA ARG A 2 1.14 14.84 -38.02
C ARG A 2 1.74 14.96 -36.63
N LYS A 3 1.09 15.72 -35.79
CA LYS A 3 1.37 15.76 -34.33
C LYS A 3 0.95 14.42 -33.74
N ARG A 4 1.91 13.61 -33.30
CA ARG A 4 1.63 12.50 -32.44
C ARG A 4 1.35 13.09 -31.05
N LEU A 5 0.16 12.85 -30.53
CA LEU A 5 -0.19 13.05 -29.14
C LEU A 5 0.77 12.17 -28.31
N ILE A 6 1.45 12.81 -27.40
CA ILE A 6 2.18 12.14 -26.33
C ILE A 6 1.09 11.56 -25.42
N SER A 7 1.04 10.25 -25.35
CA SER A 7 0.22 9.55 -24.37
C SER A 7 0.67 9.99 -22.98
N MET A 8 -0.27 10.47 -22.21
CA MET A 8 -0.04 10.82 -20.80
C MET A 8 0.36 9.54 -20.06
N ILE A 9 1.52 9.58 -19.46
CA ILE A 9 1.96 8.61 -18.47
C ILE A 9 0.99 8.74 -17.29
N ALA A 10 0.10 7.78 -17.13
CA ALA A 10 -0.58 7.58 -15.88
C ALA A 10 0.45 6.98 -14.92
N VAL A 11 1.05 7.82 -14.08
CA VAL A 11 1.81 7.37 -12.93
C VAL A 11 0.75 7.00 -11.90
N LEU A 12 0.34 5.75 -11.90
CA LEU A 12 -0.35 5.17 -10.75
C LEU A 12 0.73 4.72 -9.77
N SER A 13 0.82 5.45 -8.68
CA SER A 13 1.52 5.00 -7.49
C SER A 13 0.65 3.95 -6.80
N LEU A 14 0.89 2.67 -7.06
CA LEU A 14 0.39 1.61 -6.19
C LEU A 14 1.40 1.45 -5.06
N LEU A 15 1.01 1.85 -3.88
CA LEU A 15 1.61 1.36 -2.64
C LEU A 15 1.07 -0.05 -2.41
N ALA A 16 1.89 -1.04 -2.58
CA ALA A 16 1.56 -2.38 -2.14
C ALA A 16 2.78 -2.99 -1.50
N ALA A 17 2.69 -3.19 -0.26
CA ALA A 17 3.68 -3.91 0.51
C ALA A 17 3.24 -5.33 0.81
N LEU A 18 4.20 -6.16 0.77
CA LEU A 18 4.43 -7.38 1.55
C LEU A 18 3.34 -8.46 1.58
N CYS A 19 3.50 -9.39 0.80
CA CYS A 19 3.72 -10.81 0.94
C CYS A 19 3.32 -11.60 -0.29
N THR A 20 4.28 -12.28 -0.87
CA THR A 20 4.16 -13.55 -1.61
C THR A 20 3.14 -13.66 -2.72
N GLY A 21 2.98 -12.63 -3.50
CA GLY A 21 2.29 -12.71 -4.77
C GLY A 21 2.53 -11.41 -5.47
N ALA A 22 3.31 -11.44 -6.55
CA ALA A 22 3.59 -10.27 -7.33
C ALA A 22 2.30 -9.60 -7.75
N ALA A 23 2.06 -8.40 -7.26
CA ALA A 23 0.92 -7.61 -7.68
C ALA A 23 1.20 -7.03 -9.07
N PHE A 24 0.43 -7.46 -10.05
CA PHE A 24 0.16 -6.65 -11.23
C PHE A 24 -1.05 -5.77 -10.90
N ALA A 25 -1.06 -4.52 -11.34
CA ALA A 25 -2.33 -3.83 -11.45
C ALA A 25 -3.25 -4.66 -12.35
N ALA A 26 -4.50 -4.85 -11.97
CA ALA A 26 -5.43 -5.76 -12.68
C ALA A 26 -5.57 -5.37 -14.17
N ASP A 27 -5.53 -4.08 -14.48
CA ASP A 27 -5.57 -3.57 -15.86
C ASP A 27 -4.27 -3.85 -16.65
N GLU A 28 -3.11 -3.89 -15.98
CA GLU A 28 -1.84 -4.31 -16.59
C GLU A 28 -1.84 -5.82 -16.91
N ALA A 29 -2.48 -6.63 -16.10
CA ALA A 29 -2.54 -8.07 -16.28
C ALA A 29 -3.46 -8.51 -17.42
N GLU A 30 -4.62 -7.91 -17.58
CA GLU A 30 -5.50 -8.13 -18.74
C GLU A 30 -4.83 -7.67 -20.04
N ASN A 31 -3.95 -6.68 -19.98
CA ASN A 31 -3.19 -6.15 -21.09
C ASN A 31 -1.79 -6.75 -21.25
N ALA A 32 -1.35 -7.68 -20.40
CA ALA A 32 0.00 -8.24 -20.43
C ALA A 32 0.38 -8.83 -21.80
N SER A 33 -0.58 -9.42 -22.51
CA SER A 33 -0.38 -9.90 -23.88
C SER A 33 -0.03 -8.80 -24.88
N ASN A 34 -0.31 -7.53 -24.56
CA ASN A 34 -0.13 -6.36 -25.42
C ASN A 34 1.13 -5.55 -25.09
N TYR A 35 1.94 -5.94 -24.12
CA TYR A 35 3.16 -5.21 -23.77
C TYR A 35 4.07 -5.01 -24.98
N GLU A 36 4.46 -3.77 -25.25
CA GLU A 36 5.38 -3.41 -26.33
C GLU A 36 6.75 -3.03 -25.79
N ILE A 37 7.78 -3.17 -26.64
CA ILE A 37 9.14 -2.75 -26.27
C ILE A 37 9.15 -1.25 -25.99
N GLY A 38 9.58 -0.88 -24.79
CA GLY A 38 9.62 0.49 -24.29
C GLY A 38 8.52 0.83 -23.30
N ASP A 39 7.54 -0.05 -23.11
CA ASP A 39 6.52 0.12 -22.07
C ASP A 39 7.15 0.05 -20.69
N ILE A 40 6.55 0.80 -19.77
CA ILE A 40 6.85 0.70 -18.35
C ILE A 40 5.73 -0.12 -17.72
N VAL A 41 6.10 -1.19 -17.05
CA VAL A 41 5.19 -2.11 -16.35
C VAL A 41 5.62 -2.24 -14.91
N THR A 42 4.70 -2.59 -14.04
CA THR A 42 4.96 -2.78 -12.60
C THR A 42 4.90 -4.25 -12.24
N TYR A 43 5.84 -4.75 -11.45
CA TYR A 43 5.85 -6.12 -10.96
C TYR A 43 6.81 -6.33 -9.79
N GLY A 44 6.31 -6.92 -8.70
CA GLY A 44 7.06 -7.13 -7.47
C GLY A 44 7.31 -5.84 -6.69
N ASN A 45 7.71 -5.98 -5.44
CA ASN A 45 7.93 -4.86 -4.52
C ASN A 45 9.35 -4.90 -3.97
N TYR A 46 9.93 -3.75 -3.71
CA TYR A 46 11.24 -3.60 -3.10
C TYR A 46 11.38 -2.22 -2.50
N GLU A 47 12.06 -2.09 -1.39
CA GLU A 47 12.32 -0.79 -0.75
C GLU A 47 13.04 0.16 -1.72
N GLN A 48 12.52 1.36 -1.94
CA GLN A 48 13.08 2.31 -2.89
C GLN A 48 13.26 3.72 -2.33
N ASP A 49 12.45 4.14 -1.38
CA ASP A 49 12.47 5.53 -0.87
C ASP A 49 13.24 5.71 0.45
N GLY A 50 13.61 4.61 1.13
CA GLY A 50 14.34 4.63 2.40
C GLY A 50 13.44 4.83 3.63
N PHE A 51 12.12 4.81 3.46
CA PHE A 51 11.15 4.94 4.56
C PHE A 51 10.52 3.58 4.89
N TYR A 52 11.24 2.71 5.55
CA TYR A 52 10.80 1.35 5.90
C TYR A 52 9.43 1.24 6.60
N SER A 53 8.87 2.35 7.09
CA SER A 53 7.58 2.35 7.78
C SER A 53 6.37 2.46 6.84
N ASN A 54 6.56 2.82 5.57
CA ASN A 54 5.49 2.86 4.56
C ASN A 54 5.43 1.62 3.68
N GLY A 55 6.32 0.63 3.93
CA GLY A 55 6.42 -0.61 3.16
C GLY A 55 7.32 -0.47 1.93
N GLU A 56 7.34 -1.53 1.12
CA GLU A 56 8.15 -1.61 -0.09
C GLU A 56 7.39 -1.05 -1.29
N GLU A 57 8.04 -0.26 -2.14
CA GLU A 57 7.43 0.30 -3.34
C GLU A 57 7.43 -0.71 -4.50
N THR A 58 6.40 -0.63 -5.33
CA THR A 58 6.29 -1.44 -6.53
C THR A 58 7.43 -1.14 -7.51
N ILE A 59 8.08 -2.19 -8.01
CA ILE A 59 9.20 -2.06 -8.93
C ILE A 59 8.68 -1.73 -10.33
N GLU A 60 9.15 -0.63 -10.90
CA GLU A 60 8.92 -0.29 -12.31
C GLU A 60 9.95 -0.97 -13.22
N TRP A 61 9.48 -1.59 -14.28
CA TRP A 61 10.28 -2.29 -15.27
C TRP A 61 10.11 -1.70 -16.66
N ILE A 62 11.17 -1.72 -17.45
CA ILE A 62 11.13 -1.38 -18.88
C ILE A 62 11.07 -2.69 -19.65
N VAL A 63 10.09 -2.87 -20.52
CA VAL A 63 10.05 -3.97 -21.49
C VAL A 63 11.14 -3.72 -22.55
N ILE A 64 12.20 -4.54 -22.57
CA ILE A 64 13.34 -4.32 -23.47
C ILE A 64 13.41 -5.31 -24.62
N ALA A 65 12.72 -6.44 -24.54
CA ALA A 65 12.57 -7.41 -25.61
C ALA A 65 11.30 -8.25 -25.44
N ARG A 66 10.88 -8.88 -26.54
CA ARG A 66 9.85 -9.93 -26.59
C ARG A 66 10.39 -11.11 -27.35
N ASP A 67 10.06 -12.32 -26.92
CA ASP A 67 10.38 -13.53 -27.68
C ASP A 67 9.13 -14.07 -28.43
N ARG A 68 9.26 -15.26 -29.04
CA ARG A 68 8.20 -15.90 -29.83
C ARG A 68 7.23 -16.70 -28.98
N ASP A 69 7.62 -17.01 -27.75
CA ASP A 69 6.86 -17.82 -26.81
C ASP A 69 6.03 -16.92 -25.86
N ASN A 70 5.80 -15.67 -26.28
CA ASN A 70 5.05 -14.63 -25.57
C ASN A 70 5.65 -14.24 -24.20
N HIS A 71 7.00 -14.27 -24.07
CA HIS A 71 7.68 -13.75 -22.91
C HIS A 71 8.15 -12.31 -23.13
N ALA A 72 8.18 -11.52 -22.07
CA ALA A 72 8.75 -10.17 -22.04
C ALA A 72 10.04 -10.14 -21.22
N LEU A 73 11.11 -9.61 -21.80
CA LEU A 73 12.33 -9.31 -21.04
C LEU A 73 12.17 -7.94 -20.40
N LEU A 74 12.18 -7.94 -19.09
CA LEU A 74 12.07 -6.76 -18.24
C LEU A 74 13.44 -6.38 -17.68
N LEU A 75 13.73 -5.07 -17.63
CA LEU A 75 14.89 -4.50 -16.93
C LEU A 75 14.37 -3.44 -15.96
N SER A 76 14.78 -3.49 -14.71
CA SER A 76 14.35 -2.47 -13.73
C SER A 76 14.62 -1.06 -14.24
N ARG A 77 13.65 -0.17 -14.06
CA ARG A 77 13.77 1.24 -14.49
C ARG A 77 14.86 1.96 -13.72
N TYR A 78 14.97 1.67 -12.44
CA TYR A 78 15.90 2.27 -11.50
C TYR A 78 17.02 1.29 -11.10
N CYS A 79 18.10 1.83 -10.57
CA CYS A 79 19.07 1.09 -9.78
C CYS A 79 18.46 0.89 -8.39
N LEU A 80 18.14 -0.36 -8.04
CA LEU A 80 17.33 -0.68 -6.85
C LEU A 80 18.17 -0.77 -5.57
N ASP A 81 19.42 -1.21 -5.68
CA ASP A 81 20.29 -1.47 -4.53
C ASP A 81 21.77 -1.23 -4.90
N ALA A 82 22.68 -1.33 -3.93
CA ALA A 82 24.12 -1.26 -4.11
C ALA A 82 24.82 -2.36 -3.32
N LEU A 83 25.32 -3.37 -4.03
CA LEU A 83 25.99 -4.54 -3.45
C LEU A 83 27.25 -4.89 -4.26
N PRO A 84 28.25 -5.57 -3.63
CA PRO A 84 29.37 -6.08 -4.37
C PRO A 84 28.94 -7.16 -5.37
N TYR A 85 29.65 -7.26 -6.48
CA TYR A 85 29.47 -8.36 -7.42
C TYR A 85 29.85 -9.70 -6.78
N ASN A 86 30.92 -9.69 -5.97
CA ASN A 86 31.34 -10.81 -5.13
C ASN A 86 31.88 -10.33 -3.78
N GLU A 87 31.20 -10.65 -2.69
CA GLU A 87 31.50 -10.18 -1.33
C GLU A 87 32.90 -10.56 -0.86
N ASP A 88 33.34 -11.77 -1.18
CA ASP A 88 34.68 -12.28 -0.80
C ASP A 88 35.82 -11.67 -1.62
N GLY A 89 35.48 -10.89 -2.66
CA GLY A 89 36.49 -10.42 -3.63
C GLY A 89 37.12 -11.56 -4.41
N GLY A 90 38.29 -11.27 -5.04
CA GLY A 90 39.11 -12.27 -5.77
C GLY A 90 38.52 -12.69 -7.10
N ASP A 91 39.15 -13.72 -7.69
CA ASP A 91 38.73 -14.25 -8.99
C ASP A 91 37.35 -14.92 -8.91
N VAL A 92 36.45 -14.50 -9.77
CA VAL A 92 35.07 -15.02 -9.79
C VAL A 92 34.47 -14.95 -11.19
N THR A 93 33.58 -15.88 -11.51
CA THR A 93 32.71 -15.83 -12.70
C THR A 93 31.29 -15.49 -12.28
N TRP A 94 30.41 -15.26 -13.26
CA TRP A 94 28.97 -15.03 -12.95
C TRP A 94 28.36 -16.19 -12.17
N GLU A 95 28.67 -17.43 -12.55
CA GLU A 95 28.06 -18.62 -11.95
C GLU A 95 28.28 -18.74 -10.44
N ASP A 96 29.47 -18.28 -9.96
CA ASP A 96 29.91 -18.40 -8.56
C ASP A 96 29.73 -17.07 -7.77
N SER A 97 29.27 -16.00 -8.41
CA SER A 97 29.19 -14.69 -7.78
C SER A 97 28.13 -14.61 -6.69
N SER A 98 28.44 -13.91 -5.60
CA SER A 98 27.49 -13.68 -4.51
C SER A 98 26.25 -12.87 -4.96
N ILE A 99 26.42 -11.93 -5.90
CA ILE A 99 25.31 -11.15 -6.44
C ILE A 99 24.30 -12.02 -7.21
N ARG A 100 24.75 -13.04 -7.97
CA ARG A 100 23.85 -13.99 -8.62
C ARG A 100 23.08 -14.83 -7.59
N ALA A 101 23.78 -15.30 -6.56
CA ALA A 101 23.16 -16.05 -5.47
C ALA A 101 22.07 -15.20 -4.76
N TRP A 102 22.39 -13.94 -4.48
CA TRP A 102 21.47 -12.99 -3.88
C TRP A 102 20.24 -12.72 -4.79
N LEU A 103 20.44 -12.45 -6.08
CA LEU A 103 19.34 -12.21 -7.04
C LEU A 103 18.36 -13.38 -7.13
N ASN A 104 18.87 -14.64 -7.12
CA ASN A 104 18.04 -15.84 -7.25
C ASN A 104 17.62 -16.46 -5.89
N GLY A 105 18.00 -15.83 -4.79
CA GLY A 105 17.64 -16.19 -3.42
C GLY A 105 16.89 -15.09 -2.71
N GLU A 106 17.60 -14.25 -1.97
CA GLU A 106 17.04 -13.21 -1.11
C GLU A 106 16.19 -12.20 -1.88
N PHE A 107 16.70 -11.66 -3.00
CA PHE A 107 15.93 -10.70 -3.81
C PHE A 107 14.69 -11.34 -4.45
N LEU A 108 14.80 -12.57 -4.98
CA LEU A 108 13.64 -13.29 -5.52
C LEU A 108 12.56 -13.53 -4.45
N GLU A 109 12.97 -13.85 -3.24
CA GLU A 109 12.05 -14.07 -2.12
C GLU A 109 11.43 -12.76 -1.65
N SER A 110 12.25 -11.73 -1.39
CA SER A 110 11.72 -10.46 -0.88
C SER A 110 10.85 -9.75 -1.91
N ALA A 111 11.33 -9.60 -3.15
CA ALA A 111 10.61 -8.81 -4.16
C ALA A 111 9.39 -9.52 -4.78
N PHE A 112 9.37 -10.87 -4.79
CA PHE A 112 8.37 -11.66 -5.52
C PHE A 112 7.80 -12.82 -4.70
N GLY A 113 8.12 -12.92 -3.41
CA GLY A 113 7.73 -14.05 -2.56
C GLY A 113 8.16 -15.41 -3.13
N GLY A 114 9.33 -15.47 -3.78
CA GLY A 114 9.79 -16.67 -4.47
C GLY A 114 9.04 -16.98 -5.77
N ASP A 115 8.09 -16.12 -6.20
CA ASP A 115 7.22 -16.26 -7.37
C ASP A 115 6.40 -17.56 -7.39
N PRO A 116 5.48 -17.74 -6.46
CA PRO A 116 4.69 -18.96 -6.30
C PRO A 116 3.79 -19.26 -7.52
N ASN A 117 3.46 -18.24 -8.30
CA ASN A 117 2.59 -18.35 -9.48
C ASN A 117 3.36 -18.72 -10.75
N GLY A 118 4.70 -18.69 -10.71
CA GLY A 118 5.53 -19.08 -11.84
C GLY A 118 5.51 -18.08 -12.99
N PHE A 119 5.33 -16.79 -12.71
CA PHE A 119 5.33 -15.74 -13.72
C PHE A 119 6.72 -15.47 -14.28
N ILE A 120 7.79 -15.65 -13.47
CA ILE A 120 9.18 -15.44 -13.87
C ILE A 120 9.74 -16.71 -14.53
N CYS A 121 10.06 -16.59 -15.81
CA CYS A 121 10.68 -17.69 -16.55
C CYS A 121 12.10 -17.99 -16.05
N THR A 122 12.48 -19.24 -16.14
CA THR A 122 13.89 -19.63 -16.05
C THR A 122 14.59 -19.34 -17.39
N ALA A 123 15.67 -18.59 -17.38
CA ALA A 123 16.40 -18.18 -18.56
C ALA A 123 17.82 -18.74 -18.60
N GLU A 124 18.29 -19.19 -19.77
CA GLU A 124 19.69 -19.49 -19.99
C GLU A 124 20.48 -18.18 -20.10
N CYS A 125 21.29 -17.87 -19.10
CA CYS A 125 22.21 -16.74 -19.09
C CYS A 125 23.54 -17.17 -19.74
N LYS A 126 23.74 -16.79 -21.00
CA LYS A 126 24.99 -17.04 -21.70
C LYS A 126 26.08 -16.13 -21.16
N THR A 127 27.17 -16.71 -20.79
CA THR A 127 28.38 -16.02 -20.35
C THR A 127 29.42 -16.06 -21.47
N LYS A 128 29.97 -14.90 -21.77
CA LYS A 128 31.04 -14.78 -22.77
C LYS A 128 32.30 -14.26 -22.09
N ASP A 129 33.43 -14.64 -22.65
CA ASP A 129 34.69 -14.07 -22.21
C ASP A 129 34.69 -12.56 -22.28
N GLY A 130 35.35 -11.94 -21.32
CA GLY A 130 35.57 -10.51 -21.30
C GLY A 130 36.34 -10.04 -22.52
N ARG A 131 36.30 -8.75 -22.83
CA ARG A 131 37.00 -8.15 -23.97
C ARG A 131 38.52 -8.44 -23.98
N SER A 132 39.10 -8.64 -22.81
CA SER A 132 40.52 -8.96 -22.60
C SER A 132 40.84 -10.46 -22.65
N GLY A 133 39.85 -11.32 -22.93
CA GLY A 133 39.97 -12.78 -22.88
C GLY A 133 39.86 -13.35 -21.47
N THR A 134 39.31 -12.57 -20.53
CA THR A 134 38.96 -13.02 -19.17
C THR A 134 37.84 -14.05 -19.26
N ASP A 135 37.96 -15.16 -18.55
CA ASP A 135 37.02 -16.27 -18.61
C ASP A 135 35.61 -15.85 -18.13
N GLY A 136 34.59 -16.12 -18.94
CA GLY A 136 33.18 -15.83 -18.61
C GLY A 136 32.55 -16.88 -17.71
N GLY A 137 33.14 -18.03 -17.54
CA GLY A 137 32.58 -19.18 -16.84
C GLY A 137 31.53 -19.94 -17.65
N GLU A 138 30.89 -20.91 -17.01
CA GLU A 138 29.84 -21.69 -17.63
C GLU A 138 28.51 -20.89 -17.75
N ASN A 139 27.68 -21.27 -18.73
CA ASN A 139 26.33 -20.73 -18.82
C ASN A 139 25.51 -21.13 -17.61
N THR A 140 24.71 -20.20 -17.11
CA THR A 140 23.82 -20.45 -15.96
C THR A 140 22.35 -20.48 -16.36
N THR A 141 21.53 -21.00 -15.47
CA THR A 141 20.07 -20.94 -15.58
C THR A 141 19.54 -20.12 -14.41
N ASP A 142 19.01 -18.96 -14.69
CA ASP A 142 18.65 -17.98 -13.68
C ASP A 142 17.20 -17.49 -13.89
N ARG A 143 16.55 -17.11 -12.82
CA ARG A 143 15.24 -16.43 -12.87
C ARG A 143 15.44 -14.91 -12.93
N ILE A 144 16.36 -14.40 -12.14
CA ILE A 144 16.73 -12.97 -12.12
C ILE A 144 18.24 -12.86 -12.38
N PHE A 145 18.61 -11.95 -13.26
CA PHE A 145 20.00 -11.82 -13.70
C PHE A 145 20.39 -10.37 -14.01
N LEU A 146 21.67 -10.12 -14.16
CA LEU A 146 22.19 -8.88 -14.71
C LEU A 146 22.38 -9.03 -16.24
N LEU A 147 22.20 -7.95 -16.99
CA LEU A 147 22.50 -7.96 -18.43
C LEU A 147 24.00 -8.19 -18.69
N ALA A 148 24.31 -8.86 -19.79
CA ALA A 148 25.68 -8.93 -20.31
C ALA A 148 26.01 -7.68 -21.16
N VAL A 149 27.31 -7.46 -21.43
CA VAL A 149 27.78 -6.36 -22.28
C VAL A 149 27.15 -6.37 -23.67
N ASP A 150 27.01 -7.53 -24.30
CA ASP A 150 26.39 -7.63 -25.62
C ASP A 150 24.88 -7.36 -25.57
N GLU A 151 24.19 -7.81 -24.56
CA GLU A 151 22.75 -7.53 -24.35
C GLU A 151 22.51 -6.04 -24.13
N VAL A 152 23.26 -5.41 -23.23
CA VAL A 152 23.07 -3.97 -22.98
C VAL A 152 23.38 -3.12 -24.21
N THR A 153 24.33 -3.53 -25.05
CA THR A 153 24.64 -2.82 -26.29
C THR A 153 23.63 -3.10 -27.40
N GLN A 154 23.02 -4.28 -27.41
CA GLN A 154 21.97 -4.66 -28.33
C GLN A 154 20.66 -3.92 -28.02
N TYR A 155 20.19 -3.97 -26.78
CA TYR A 155 18.90 -3.38 -26.38
C TYR A 155 18.98 -1.86 -26.25
N PHE A 156 20.13 -1.34 -25.87
CA PHE A 156 20.36 0.10 -25.69
C PHE A 156 21.55 0.59 -26.54
N PRO A 157 21.37 0.79 -27.83
CA PRO A 157 22.47 1.19 -28.72
C PRO A 157 23.06 2.57 -28.43
N LYS A 158 22.28 3.45 -27.78
CA LYS A 158 22.72 4.79 -27.40
C LYS A 158 23.14 4.81 -25.93
N GLU A 159 24.29 5.44 -25.63
CA GLU A 159 24.77 5.60 -24.25
C GLU A 159 23.73 6.26 -23.33
N SER A 160 23.05 7.30 -23.83
CA SER A 160 22.04 8.01 -23.04
C SER A 160 20.86 7.15 -22.59
N SER A 161 20.53 6.08 -23.34
CA SER A 161 19.43 5.16 -22.99
C SER A 161 19.81 4.10 -21.96
N ARG A 162 21.13 3.99 -21.62
CA ARG A 162 21.64 3.08 -20.58
C ARG A 162 21.71 3.70 -19.19
N ARG A 163 21.48 5.02 -19.10
CA ARG A 163 21.45 5.71 -17.81
C ARG A 163 20.29 5.20 -16.98
N ALA A 164 20.53 5.01 -15.69
CA ALA A 164 19.52 4.58 -14.75
C ALA A 164 19.56 5.46 -13.51
N PRO A 165 18.46 6.11 -13.12
CA PRO A 165 18.38 6.81 -11.85
C PRO A 165 18.54 5.83 -10.69
N VAL A 166 19.11 6.31 -9.59
CA VAL A 166 19.31 5.56 -8.35
C VAL A 166 18.16 5.85 -7.40
N THR A 167 17.57 4.82 -6.79
CA THR A 167 16.57 4.98 -5.74
C THR A 167 17.18 5.64 -4.50
N GLU A 168 16.37 6.22 -3.62
CA GLU A 168 16.89 6.81 -2.38
C GLU A 168 17.46 5.70 -1.47
N TYR A 169 16.80 4.55 -1.43
CA TYR A 169 17.31 3.38 -0.73
C TYR A 169 18.72 2.97 -1.22
N ALA A 170 18.91 2.80 -2.53
CA ALA A 170 20.23 2.44 -3.07
C ALA A 170 21.31 3.49 -2.76
N LYS A 171 20.94 4.79 -2.67
CA LYS A 171 21.85 5.85 -2.21
C LYS A 171 22.24 5.67 -0.75
N GLU A 172 21.31 5.27 0.11
CA GLU A 172 21.57 4.96 1.52
C GLU A 172 22.48 3.74 1.67
N GLN A 173 22.34 2.74 0.77
CA GLN A 173 23.24 1.60 0.70
C GLN A 173 24.65 1.97 0.14
N GLY A 174 24.85 3.20 -0.30
CA GLY A 174 26.16 3.73 -0.70
C GLY A 174 26.40 3.78 -2.20
N ALA A 175 25.36 3.66 -3.04
CA ALA A 175 25.48 3.71 -4.50
C ALA A 175 26.24 4.94 -5.02
N GLU A 176 27.20 4.74 -5.97
CA GLU A 176 27.84 5.83 -6.71
C GLU A 176 26.90 6.39 -7.77
N TYR A 177 26.61 7.69 -7.72
CA TYR A 177 25.76 8.38 -8.69
C TYR A 177 26.29 9.77 -9.10
N ASP A 178 25.87 10.21 -10.29
CA ASP A 178 26.24 11.54 -10.80
C ASP A 178 25.28 12.65 -10.30
N LYS A 179 25.60 13.89 -10.63
CA LYS A 179 24.78 15.07 -10.27
C LYS A 179 23.35 15.06 -10.84
N ASN A 180 23.05 14.18 -11.77
CA ASN A 180 21.72 13.97 -12.34
C ASN A 180 21.00 12.78 -11.72
N GLY A 181 21.59 12.13 -10.70
CA GLY A 181 21.05 10.98 -10.01
C GLY A 181 21.23 9.66 -10.72
N ASN A 182 22.04 9.57 -11.80
CA ASN A 182 22.27 8.30 -12.50
C ASN A 182 23.37 7.51 -11.82
N GLY A 183 23.11 6.20 -11.63
CA GLY A 183 24.04 5.27 -11.00
C GLY A 183 25.04 4.61 -11.96
N TRP A 184 26.07 4.07 -11.35
CA TRP A 184 26.97 3.12 -11.98
C TRP A 184 26.48 1.71 -11.63
N TRP A 185 26.17 0.84 -12.62
CA TRP A 185 25.55 -0.45 -12.37
C TRP A 185 26.28 -1.62 -13.01
N TRP A 186 26.24 -2.79 -12.35
CA TRP A 186 26.91 -4.00 -12.74
C TRP A 186 26.34 -4.65 -14.00
N LEU A 187 27.23 -5.30 -14.77
CA LEU A 187 26.90 -6.28 -15.81
C LEU A 187 27.50 -7.64 -15.44
N ARG A 188 26.90 -8.76 -15.88
CA ARG A 188 27.40 -10.09 -15.57
C ARG A 188 28.69 -10.48 -16.33
N THR A 189 29.07 -9.74 -17.37
CA THR A 189 30.30 -10.00 -18.15
C THR A 189 31.55 -9.68 -17.32
N PRO A 190 32.58 -10.53 -17.32
CA PRO A 190 33.83 -10.23 -16.59
C PRO A 190 34.54 -9.00 -17.15
N GLY A 191 35.31 -8.34 -16.29
CA GLY A 191 36.13 -7.21 -16.64
C GLY A 191 37.44 -7.58 -17.32
N LYS A 192 38.48 -6.76 -17.07
CA LYS A 192 39.83 -6.95 -17.65
C LYS A 192 40.58 -8.10 -17.01
N THR A 193 40.38 -8.33 -15.73
CA THR A 193 40.92 -9.41 -14.92
C THR A 193 39.80 -10.15 -14.23
N GLN A 194 40.07 -11.36 -13.70
CA GLN A 194 39.03 -12.23 -13.15
C GLN A 194 38.40 -11.69 -11.84
N ASP A 195 39.12 -10.80 -11.17
CA ASP A 195 38.67 -10.05 -9.99
C ASP A 195 37.91 -8.75 -10.32
N MET A 196 37.53 -8.59 -11.61
CA MET A 196 36.75 -7.42 -12.09
C MET A 196 35.53 -7.86 -12.89
N ALA A 197 34.42 -7.11 -12.74
CA ALA A 197 33.22 -7.25 -13.55
C ALA A 197 32.91 -5.96 -14.32
N ALA A 198 32.43 -6.12 -15.57
CA ALA A 198 32.04 -5.00 -16.42
C ALA A 198 30.82 -4.25 -15.83
N GLY A 199 30.61 -3.02 -16.25
CA GLY A 199 29.50 -2.20 -15.78
C GLY A 199 29.16 -1.08 -16.74
N VAL A 200 28.07 -0.40 -16.47
CA VAL A 200 27.67 0.83 -17.17
C VAL A 200 27.88 2.00 -16.22
N HIS A 201 28.69 2.98 -16.62
CA HIS A 201 28.93 4.15 -15.77
C HIS A 201 27.80 5.19 -15.85
N THR A 202 27.77 6.14 -14.95
CA THR A 202 26.70 7.14 -14.77
C THR A 202 26.30 7.90 -16.04
N ALA A 203 27.23 8.09 -17.00
CA ALA A 203 26.95 8.71 -18.30
C ALA A 203 26.36 7.75 -19.35
N GLY A 204 26.24 6.44 -19.02
CA GLY A 204 25.68 5.39 -19.90
C GLY A 204 26.72 4.66 -20.77
N GLY A 205 28.00 4.99 -20.68
CA GLY A 205 29.06 4.26 -21.39
C GLY A 205 29.35 2.92 -20.72
N VAL A 206 29.64 1.88 -21.52
CA VAL A 206 30.04 0.57 -21.01
C VAL A 206 31.50 0.60 -20.62
N ASN A 207 31.80 0.25 -19.39
CA ASN A 207 33.15 0.00 -18.90
C ASN A 207 33.49 -1.47 -19.08
N TYR A 208 34.21 -1.79 -20.14
CA TYR A 208 34.66 -3.15 -20.46
C TYR A 208 35.82 -3.63 -19.58
N ASP A 209 36.63 -2.70 -19.06
CA ASP A 209 37.73 -3.04 -18.14
C ASP A 209 37.18 -3.47 -16.77
N GLY A 210 36.01 -2.99 -16.43
CA GLY A 210 35.28 -3.36 -15.20
C GLY A 210 35.72 -2.57 -13.96
N ARG A 211 35.22 -3.02 -12.84
CA ARG A 211 35.53 -2.57 -11.48
C ARG A 211 35.81 -3.80 -10.62
N ASP A 212 36.61 -3.62 -9.56
CA ASP A 212 36.88 -4.68 -8.60
C ASP A 212 35.56 -5.23 -8.04
N VAL A 213 35.42 -6.56 -8.00
CA VAL A 213 34.17 -7.27 -7.70
C VAL A 213 33.71 -7.09 -6.25
N ASP A 214 34.57 -6.67 -5.35
CA ASP A 214 34.27 -6.40 -3.93
C ASP A 214 33.80 -4.97 -3.65
N ARG A 215 33.66 -4.14 -4.68
CA ARG A 215 33.13 -2.78 -4.52
C ARG A 215 31.65 -2.81 -4.12
N THR A 216 31.32 -2.07 -3.06
CA THR A 216 29.97 -1.97 -2.48
C THR A 216 29.15 -0.79 -2.98
N ASP A 217 29.70 0.03 -3.89
CA ASP A 217 29.11 1.29 -4.35
C ASP A 217 28.57 1.24 -5.79
N LEU A 218 28.57 0.05 -6.44
CA LEU A 218 27.91 -0.12 -7.72
C LEU A 218 26.50 -0.67 -7.54
N CYS A 219 25.60 -0.10 -8.34
CA CYS A 219 24.18 -0.39 -8.27
C CYS A 219 23.85 -1.74 -8.90
N ILE A 220 22.74 -2.30 -8.40
CA ILE A 220 22.06 -3.46 -8.98
C ILE A 220 20.91 -2.98 -9.82
N ARG A 221 20.85 -3.46 -11.04
CA ARG A 221 19.79 -3.23 -12.00
C ARG A 221 19.35 -4.57 -12.59
N PRO A 222 18.44 -5.29 -11.91
CA PRO A 222 18.04 -6.64 -12.27
C PRO A 222 17.24 -6.69 -13.57
N ALA A 223 17.29 -7.86 -14.22
CA ALA A 223 16.47 -8.22 -15.37
C ALA A 223 15.85 -9.59 -15.15
N LEU A 224 14.68 -9.81 -15.74
CA LEU A 224 13.97 -11.09 -15.72
C LEU A 224 13.14 -11.28 -16.99
N TRP A 225 12.81 -12.53 -17.31
CA TRP A 225 11.82 -12.86 -18.32
C TRP A 225 10.49 -13.17 -17.66
N LEU A 226 9.42 -12.55 -18.12
CA LEU A 226 8.06 -12.74 -17.65
C LEU A 226 7.25 -13.54 -18.68
N ASP A 227 6.56 -14.59 -18.23
CA ASP A 227 5.65 -15.41 -19.05
C ASP A 227 4.27 -14.74 -19.11
N LEU A 228 3.99 -14.05 -20.21
CA LEU A 228 2.75 -13.29 -20.35
C LEU A 228 1.51 -14.18 -20.55
N ASP A 229 1.70 -15.43 -21.01
CA ASP A 229 0.59 -16.38 -21.13
C ASP A 229 0.19 -16.88 -19.73
N VAL A 230 1.16 -17.16 -18.86
CA VAL A 230 0.89 -17.56 -17.46
C VAL A 230 0.25 -16.41 -16.68
N VAL A 231 0.79 -15.18 -16.83
CA VAL A 231 0.20 -13.97 -16.23
C VAL A 231 -1.24 -13.80 -16.71
N THR A 232 -1.47 -13.75 -18.03
CA THR A 232 -2.82 -13.57 -18.59
C THR A 232 -3.78 -14.69 -18.17
N ALA A 233 -3.32 -15.95 -18.15
CA ALA A 233 -4.15 -17.08 -17.73
C ALA A 233 -4.52 -16.98 -16.24
N TYR A 234 -3.58 -16.56 -15.39
CA TYR A 234 -3.80 -16.39 -13.96
C TYR A 234 -4.92 -15.37 -13.68
N PHE A 235 -4.82 -14.18 -14.29
CA PHE A 235 -5.80 -13.11 -14.09
C PHE A 235 -7.12 -13.31 -14.86
N SER A 236 -7.13 -14.13 -15.92
CA SER A 236 -8.36 -14.50 -16.66
C SER A 236 -9.16 -15.61 -15.96
N ASP A 237 -8.59 -16.27 -14.98
CA ASP A 237 -9.24 -17.42 -14.30
C ASP A 237 -10.24 -16.93 -13.25
N SER A 238 -11.48 -16.71 -13.69
CA SER A 238 -12.59 -16.29 -12.82
C SER A 238 -12.93 -17.29 -11.69
N THR A 239 -12.30 -18.48 -11.66
CA THR A 239 -12.51 -19.46 -10.59
C THR A 239 -11.61 -19.21 -9.36
N LYS A 240 -10.63 -18.31 -9.47
CA LYS A 240 -9.68 -17.97 -8.41
C LYS A 240 -10.13 -16.79 -7.53
N LYS A 241 -11.42 -16.62 -7.32
CA LYS A 241 -11.98 -15.48 -6.61
C LYS A 241 -12.12 -15.64 -5.08
N THR A 242 -11.56 -16.69 -4.50
CA THR A 242 -11.65 -16.91 -3.05
C THR A 242 -10.28 -16.83 -2.42
N VAL A 243 -10.13 -15.93 -1.45
CA VAL A 243 -8.91 -15.80 -0.65
C VAL A 243 -8.73 -17.04 0.22
N ASP A 244 -7.53 -17.61 0.20
CA ASP A 244 -7.17 -18.73 1.07
C ASP A 244 -6.83 -18.20 2.48
N ALA A 245 -7.81 -18.24 3.39
CA ALA A 245 -7.67 -17.78 4.75
C ALA A 245 -6.51 -18.45 5.51
N ASP A 246 -6.25 -19.74 5.25
CA ASP A 246 -5.14 -20.46 5.88
C ASP A 246 -3.79 -19.92 5.39
N LYS A 247 -3.67 -19.61 4.10
CA LYS A 247 -2.48 -18.99 3.51
C LYS A 247 -2.28 -17.58 4.08
N LEU A 248 -3.33 -16.79 4.20
CA LEU A 248 -3.31 -15.46 4.77
C LEU A 248 -2.77 -15.48 6.21
N MET A 249 -3.30 -16.36 7.06
CA MET A 249 -2.87 -16.51 8.44
C MET A 249 -1.41 -16.97 8.57
N HIS A 250 -0.91 -17.78 7.62
CA HIS A 250 0.50 -18.19 7.58
C HIS A 250 1.45 -17.06 7.14
N SER A 251 0.92 -16.03 6.47
CA SER A 251 1.68 -14.85 6.02
C SER A 251 1.82 -13.75 7.09
N GLY A 252 1.37 -14.01 8.32
CA GLY A 252 1.48 -13.06 9.45
C GLY A 252 0.33 -12.06 9.54
N TYR A 253 -0.66 -12.13 8.66
CA TYR A 253 -1.86 -11.33 8.76
C TYR A 253 -2.84 -11.87 9.80
N THR A 254 -3.58 -10.97 10.40
CA THR A 254 -4.75 -11.30 11.19
C THR A 254 -5.97 -10.79 10.46
N ALA A 255 -6.78 -11.69 9.89
CA ALA A 255 -8.06 -11.31 9.30
C ALA A 255 -9.04 -10.93 10.42
N PHE A 256 -9.70 -9.79 10.30
CA PHE A 256 -10.69 -9.31 11.25
C PHE A 256 -12.00 -8.87 10.59
N GLY A 257 -12.08 -8.82 9.26
CA GLY A 257 -13.29 -8.66 8.47
C GLY A 257 -13.17 -9.43 7.16
N HIS A 258 -14.27 -9.94 6.62
CA HIS A 258 -14.28 -10.66 5.35
C HIS A 258 -15.68 -10.64 4.72
N LEU A 259 -15.73 -10.77 3.41
CA LEU A 259 -16.97 -11.10 2.72
C LEU A 259 -17.35 -12.56 3.00
N GLU A 260 -18.65 -12.86 3.10
CA GLU A 260 -19.14 -14.21 3.39
C GLU A 260 -18.69 -15.26 2.34
N ASP A 261 -18.48 -14.82 1.10
CA ASP A 261 -17.98 -15.69 0.01
C ASP A 261 -16.44 -15.87 0.05
N GLY A 262 -15.73 -15.17 0.95
CA GLY A 262 -14.29 -15.25 1.13
C GLY A 262 -13.49 -14.63 -0.02
N THR A 263 -14.08 -13.70 -0.78
CA THR A 263 -13.39 -13.04 -1.91
C THR A 263 -12.48 -11.89 -1.48
N ILE A 264 -12.80 -11.20 -0.39
CA ILE A 264 -12.00 -10.09 0.16
C ILE A 264 -11.90 -10.22 1.67
N TYR A 265 -10.70 -10.01 2.21
CA TYR A 265 -10.43 -9.93 3.64
C TYR A 265 -9.92 -8.55 4.01
N VAL A 266 -10.39 -8.06 5.14
CA VAL A 266 -9.80 -6.91 5.85
C VAL A 266 -8.85 -7.46 6.89
N CYS A 267 -7.60 -7.03 6.85
CA CYS A 267 -6.54 -7.59 7.65
C CYS A 267 -5.69 -6.51 8.31
N GLY A 268 -5.03 -6.86 9.42
CA GLY A 268 -3.92 -6.11 9.99
C GLY A 268 -2.75 -7.04 10.25
N ARG A 269 -1.54 -6.53 10.34
CA ARG A 269 -0.33 -7.30 10.69
C ARG A 269 -0.02 -7.14 12.16
N SER A 270 0.40 -8.24 12.79
CA SER A 270 0.69 -8.28 14.23
C SER A 270 2.01 -7.63 14.64
N ASP A 271 2.87 -7.32 13.67
CA ASP A 271 4.22 -6.77 13.82
C ASP A 271 4.31 -5.28 13.47
N GLU A 272 3.20 -4.64 13.10
CA GLU A 272 3.20 -3.22 12.75
C GLU A 272 3.34 -2.29 13.96
N GLU A 273 4.21 -1.28 13.81
CA GLU A 273 4.29 -0.16 14.75
C GLU A 273 2.98 0.65 14.65
N GLY A 274 2.23 0.71 15.72
CA GLY A 274 0.97 1.46 15.76
C GLY A 274 -0.10 0.81 16.63
N THR A 275 0.12 -0.41 17.09
CA THR A 275 -0.71 -0.97 18.17
C THR A 275 -0.35 -0.28 19.49
N VAL A 276 -1.19 0.63 19.91
CA VAL A 276 -1.08 1.22 21.25
C VAL A 276 -1.87 0.35 22.20
N ASP A 277 -1.18 -0.35 23.10
CA ASP A 277 -1.75 -1.20 24.17
C ASP A 277 -2.75 -2.28 23.67
N GLY A 278 -2.63 -2.71 22.40
CA GLY A 278 -3.46 -3.78 21.82
C GLY A 278 -4.88 -3.35 21.40
N PHE A 279 -5.17 -2.04 21.38
CA PHE A 279 -6.51 -1.56 21.11
C PHE A 279 -6.75 -1.12 19.66
N ALA A 280 -5.79 -0.54 18.96
CA ALA A 280 -5.98 -0.13 17.56
C ALA A 280 -4.67 -0.09 16.78
N GLY A 281 -4.72 -0.49 15.51
CA GLY A 281 -3.71 -0.18 14.49
C GLY A 281 -4.12 1.03 13.67
N ASN A 282 -3.23 1.52 12.83
CA ASN A 282 -3.44 2.67 11.97
C ASN A 282 -3.46 2.32 10.48
N VAL A 283 -3.18 1.08 10.13
CA VAL A 283 -3.15 0.59 8.75
C VAL A 283 -4.00 -0.65 8.64
N ILE A 284 -4.87 -0.68 7.65
CA ILE A 284 -5.63 -1.87 7.24
C ILE A 284 -5.21 -2.28 5.85
N TYR A 285 -5.38 -3.56 5.57
CA TYR A 285 -5.15 -4.15 4.25
C TYR A 285 -6.45 -4.74 3.73
N LEU A 286 -6.79 -4.43 2.49
CA LEU A 286 -7.77 -5.18 1.73
C LEU A 286 -7.01 -6.21 0.89
N ILE A 287 -7.30 -7.48 1.11
CA ILE A 287 -6.63 -8.59 0.42
C ILE A 287 -7.68 -9.40 -0.32
N GLY A 288 -7.55 -9.43 -1.62
CA GLY A 288 -8.28 -10.30 -2.52
C GLY A 288 -7.38 -11.38 -3.14
N ASP A 289 -7.92 -12.22 -3.98
CA ASP A 289 -7.16 -13.29 -4.64
C ASP A 289 -6.10 -12.74 -5.62
N VAL A 290 -6.33 -11.54 -6.14
CA VAL A 290 -5.53 -10.90 -7.19
C VAL A 290 -5.03 -9.50 -6.82
N PHE A 291 -5.34 -9.02 -5.63
CA PHE A 291 -4.90 -7.70 -5.16
C PHE A 291 -4.63 -7.70 -3.66
N GLU A 292 -3.78 -6.80 -3.26
CA GLU A 292 -3.55 -6.39 -1.88
C GLU A 292 -3.33 -4.87 -1.89
N GLN A 293 -4.08 -4.14 -1.09
CA GLN A 293 -3.95 -2.70 -0.94
C GLN A 293 -3.99 -2.32 0.54
N SER A 294 -3.18 -1.35 0.94
CA SER A 294 -3.15 -0.82 2.30
C SER A 294 -3.69 0.59 2.36
N PHE A 295 -4.36 0.91 3.46
CA PHE A 295 -4.99 2.20 3.67
C PHE A 295 -4.78 2.66 5.11
N GLU A 296 -4.62 3.97 5.31
CA GLU A 296 -4.61 4.56 6.64
C GLU A 296 -6.04 4.55 7.20
N ALA A 297 -6.30 3.64 8.12
CA ALA A 297 -7.55 3.56 8.87
C ALA A 297 -7.31 2.82 10.18
N ARG A 298 -8.03 3.19 11.24
CA ARG A 298 -7.92 2.53 12.54
C ARG A 298 -8.61 1.17 12.52
N TRP A 299 -8.06 0.25 13.28
CA TRP A 299 -8.65 -1.07 13.49
C TRP A 299 -8.31 -1.63 14.89
N ASN A 300 -9.10 -2.59 15.36
CA ASN A 300 -8.91 -3.23 16.63
C ASN A 300 -8.20 -4.57 16.46
N ALA A 301 -7.06 -4.75 17.15
CA ALA A 301 -6.28 -5.98 17.13
C ALA A 301 -6.94 -7.15 17.90
N ASN A 302 -8.09 -6.93 18.53
CA ASN A 302 -8.80 -7.97 19.25
C ASN A 302 -9.44 -8.97 18.27
N LYS A 303 -8.91 -10.17 18.19
CA LYS A 303 -9.31 -11.23 17.26
C LYS A 303 -10.78 -11.70 17.38
N ASN A 304 -11.51 -11.25 18.40
CA ASN A 304 -12.89 -11.66 18.62
C ASN A 304 -13.93 -10.70 18.00
N ASN A 305 -13.48 -9.59 17.41
CA ASN A 305 -14.35 -8.60 16.80
C ASN A 305 -14.23 -8.71 15.27
N ASP A 306 -15.25 -9.28 14.63
CA ASP A 306 -15.37 -9.25 13.17
C ASP A 306 -15.77 -7.83 12.74
N GLN A 307 -15.02 -7.27 11.79
CA GLN A 307 -15.39 -6.03 11.13
C GLN A 307 -16.52 -6.33 10.14
N LYS A 308 -17.39 -5.34 9.87
CA LYS A 308 -18.42 -5.50 8.86
C LYS A 308 -17.90 -5.03 7.52
N LEU A 309 -17.94 -5.91 6.54
CA LEU A 309 -17.53 -5.64 5.17
C LEU A 309 -18.64 -6.08 4.22
N GLU A 310 -19.13 -5.17 3.37
CA GLU A 310 -20.29 -5.43 2.51
C GLU A 310 -20.17 -4.66 1.20
N TRP A 311 -20.57 -5.28 0.08
CA TRP A 311 -20.80 -4.59 -1.19
C TRP A 311 -22.19 -3.98 -1.19
N THR A 312 -22.29 -2.70 -1.47
CA THR A 312 -23.56 -1.99 -1.55
C THR A 312 -23.42 -0.66 -2.27
N ASP A 313 -24.42 -0.29 -3.06
CA ASP A 313 -24.57 1.02 -3.69
C ASP A 313 -24.90 2.05 -2.59
N ILE A 314 -23.87 2.69 -2.03
CA ILE A 314 -24.02 3.62 -0.89
C ILE A 314 -24.24 5.06 -1.34
N ASP A 315 -23.83 5.43 -2.56
CA ASP A 315 -24.02 6.77 -3.11
C ASP A 315 -25.22 6.88 -4.06
N GLY A 316 -25.79 5.75 -4.47
CA GLY A 316 -27.02 5.68 -5.26
C GLY A 316 -26.79 5.85 -6.76
N ASP A 317 -25.58 5.63 -7.25
CA ASP A 317 -25.21 5.75 -8.67
C ASP A 317 -25.52 4.48 -9.49
N GLY A 318 -25.74 3.34 -8.82
CA GLY A 318 -26.13 2.05 -9.38
C GLY A 318 -24.95 1.08 -9.54
N GLU A 319 -23.78 1.43 -9.10
CA GLU A 319 -22.62 0.56 -8.92
C GLU A 319 -22.44 0.27 -7.43
N ASP A 320 -21.83 -0.85 -7.05
CA ASP A 320 -21.66 -1.18 -5.64
C ASP A 320 -20.24 -0.82 -5.18
N GLU A 321 -20.12 -0.09 -4.05
CA GLU A 321 -18.88 0.17 -3.32
C GLU A 321 -18.65 -0.91 -2.26
N LEU A 322 -17.37 -1.11 -1.91
CA LEU A 322 -17.01 -1.94 -0.77
C LEU A 322 -17.01 -1.10 0.50
N VAL A 323 -17.94 -1.35 1.40
CA VAL A 323 -18.13 -0.59 2.64
C VAL A 323 -17.59 -1.38 3.83
N LEU A 324 -16.69 -0.75 4.60
CA LEU A 324 -16.15 -1.29 5.84
C LEU A 324 -16.61 -0.45 7.03
N ILE A 325 -17.25 -1.08 8.01
CA ILE A 325 -17.45 -0.51 9.34
C ILE A 325 -16.45 -1.19 10.28
N ALA A 326 -15.43 -0.45 10.65
CA ALA A 326 -14.33 -0.94 11.48
C ALA A 326 -14.62 -0.69 12.97
N ASP A 327 -14.67 -1.75 13.78
CA ASP A 327 -14.68 -1.66 15.25
C ASP A 327 -13.29 -1.22 15.74
N ILE A 328 -13.22 -0.06 16.37
CA ILE A 328 -11.99 0.52 16.90
C ILE A 328 -11.84 0.18 18.38
N ALA A 329 -12.93 0.23 19.14
CA ALA A 329 -12.95 -0.13 20.53
C ALA A 329 -14.32 -0.64 20.94
N SER A 330 -14.38 -1.81 21.56
CA SER A 330 -15.62 -2.39 22.05
C SER A 330 -15.47 -2.98 23.44
N GLY A 331 -16.55 -2.92 24.23
CA GLY A 331 -16.59 -3.41 25.59
C GLY A 331 -17.87 -3.00 26.31
N THR A 332 -17.91 -3.14 27.63
CA THR A 332 -19.06 -2.71 28.41
C THR A 332 -19.17 -1.18 28.39
N GLY A 333 -20.19 -0.66 27.69
CA GLY A 333 -20.41 0.78 27.54
C GLY A 333 -19.47 1.45 26.51
N VAL A 334 -18.75 0.66 25.71
CA VAL A 334 -17.89 1.17 24.64
C VAL A 334 -18.26 0.48 23.34
N ASN A 335 -18.56 1.25 22.30
CA ASN A 335 -18.72 0.80 20.93
C ASN A 335 -18.33 1.96 20.01
N MET A 336 -17.12 1.92 19.52
CA MET A 336 -16.51 2.98 18.72
C MET A 336 -16.14 2.40 17.35
N GLU A 337 -16.85 2.82 16.32
CA GLU A 337 -16.69 2.35 14.95
C GLU A 337 -16.33 3.53 14.03
N GLU A 338 -15.59 3.26 12.96
CA GLU A 338 -15.31 4.18 11.87
C GLU A 338 -15.76 3.58 10.55
N LEU A 339 -16.02 4.44 9.56
CA LEU A 339 -16.57 4.05 8.26
C LEU A 339 -15.54 4.31 7.17
N SER A 340 -15.30 3.31 6.33
CA SER A 340 -14.55 3.43 5.09
C SER A 340 -15.41 2.99 3.92
N VAL A 341 -15.33 3.72 2.83
CA VAL A 341 -15.91 3.38 1.53
C VAL A 341 -14.75 3.23 0.55
N PHE A 342 -14.74 2.13 -0.17
CA PHE A 342 -13.74 1.84 -1.18
C PHE A 342 -14.43 1.76 -2.53
N GLU A 343 -14.20 2.75 -3.38
CA GLU A 343 -14.71 2.77 -4.74
C GLU A 343 -13.85 1.94 -5.67
N PRO A 344 -14.43 0.95 -6.37
CA PRO A 344 -13.71 0.19 -7.38
C PRO A 344 -13.29 1.11 -8.53
N GLN A 345 -12.01 1.08 -8.88
CA GLN A 345 -11.49 1.82 -10.01
C GLN A 345 -11.41 0.92 -11.25
N PRO A 346 -11.45 1.48 -12.48
CA PRO A 346 -11.36 0.69 -13.72
C PRO A 346 -10.10 -0.15 -13.84
N ASP A 347 -9.04 0.19 -13.11
CA ASP A 347 -7.77 -0.56 -13.06
C ASP A 347 -7.76 -1.69 -12.02
N GLY A 348 -8.89 -1.92 -11.34
CA GLY A 348 -9.03 -2.94 -10.30
C GLY A 348 -8.51 -2.52 -8.92
N SER A 349 -8.00 -1.30 -8.79
CA SER A 349 -7.68 -0.70 -7.50
C SER A 349 -8.93 -0.17 -6.81
N PHE A 350 -8.75 0.31 -5.57
CA PHE A 350 -9.81 0.99 -4.82
C PHE A 350 -9.37 2.41 -4.49
N GLU A 351 -10.25 3.38 -4.67
CA GLU A 351 -10.12 4.68 -4.04
C GLU A 351 -10.75 4.63 -2.64
N HIS A 352 -10.05 5.19 -1.65
CA HIS A 352 -10.47 5.09 -0.25
C HIS A 352 -11.00 6.40 0.30
N HIS A 353 -12.23 6.39 0.74
CA HIS A 353 -12.89 7.49 1.42
C HIS A 353 -13.15 7.11 2.88
N TYR A 354 -12.61 7.91 3.81
CA TYR A 354 -12.54 7.55 5.21
C TYR A 354 -13.24 8.57 6.10
N LEU A 355 -14.31 8.14 6.76
CA LEU A 355 -15.01 8.91 7.77
C LEU A 355 -14.46 8.58 9.16
N SER A 356 -13.32 9.19 9.47
CA SER A 356 -12.65 9.07 10.76
C SER A 356 -13.41 9.80 11.87
N PHE A 357 -13.04 9.55 13.12
CA PHE A 357 -13.60 10.29 14.26
C PHE A 357 -13.36 11.79 14.15
N GLU A 358 -12.21 12.23 13.62
CA GLU A 358 -11.86 13.63 13.40
C GLU A 358 -12.80 14.26 12.36
N LYS A 359 -13.00 13.60 11.23
CA LYS A 359 -13.90 14.07 10.18
C LYS A 359 -15.35 14.12 10.69
N MET A 360 -15.77 13.10 11.46
CA MET A 360 -17.09 13.10 12.09
C MET A 360 -17.28 14.25 13.10
N GLU A 361 -16.22 14.54 13.89
CA GLU A 361 -16.23 15.67 14.84
C GLU A 361 -16.38 17.00 14.10
N GLU A 362 -15.70 17.19 12.97
CA GLU A 362 -15.83 18.35 12.10
C GLU A 362 -17.25 18.47 11.54
N LEU A 363 -17.75 17.44 10.89
CA LEU A 363 -19.09 17.42 10.30
C LEU A 363 -20.16 17.73 11.33
N LEU A 364 -20.13 17.08 12.50
CA LEU A 364 -21.18 17.29 13.49
C LEU A 364 -21.15 18.70 14.06
N ASN A 365 -19.98 19.33 14.19
CA ASN A 365 -19.87 20.71 14.65
C ASN A 365 -20.44 21.74 13.65
N GLU A 366 -20.63 21.39 12.39
CA GLU A 366 -21.34 22.23 11.43
C GLU A 366 -22.86 22.27 11.72
N TYR A 367 -23.39 21.20 12.28
CA TYR A 367 -24.86 21.06 12.50
C TYR A 367 -25.27 21.30 13.95
N LEU A 368 -24.38 21.08 14.92
CA LEU A 368 -24.71 21.12 16.36
C LEU A 368 -24.35 22.48 16.99
N THR A 369 -25.29 23.01 17.75
CA THR A 369 -25.04 24.10 18.72
C THR A 369 -25.60 23.72 20.10
N ALA A 370 -24.82 24.01 21.14
CA ALA A 370 -25.20 23.71 22.51
C ALA A 370 -25.28 24.99 23.37
N LYS A 371 -26.35 25.11 24.19
CA LYS A 371 -26.48 26.17 25.19
C LYS A 371 -26.69 25.55 26.57
N VAL A 372 -25.78 25.84 27.46
CA VAL A 372 -25.83 25.34 28.84
C VAL A 372 -26.34 26.43 29.80
N ARG A 373 -27.30 26.06 30.68
CA ARG A 373 -27.84 26.93 31.75
C ARG A 373 -28.05 26.12 33.01
N GLY A 374 -27.08 26.15 33.91
CA GLY A 374 -27.02 25.27 35.07
C GLY A 374 -26.96 23.82 34.64
N GLU A 375 -27.80 22.96 35.15
CA GLU A 375 -27.87 21.52 34.78
C GLU A 375 -28.66 21.27 33.48
N ASN A 376 -29.14 22.30 32.80
CA ASN A 376 -29.94 22.15 31.58
C ASN A 376 -29.09 22.47 30.37
N ILE A 377 -29.05 21.56 29.43
CA ILE A 377 -28.38 21.67 28.14
C ILE A 377 -29.49 21.74 27.07
N THR A 378 -29.43 22.75 26.23
CA THR A 378 -30.26 22.82 25.03
C THR A 378 -29.39 22.55 23.83
N LEU A 379 -29.52 21.38 23.25
CA LEU A 379 -28.91 21.00 21.99
C LEU A 379 -29.78 21.44 20.82
N THR A 380 -29.19 22.03 19.81
CA THR A 380 -29.89 22.41 18.58
C THR A 380 -29.12 21.86 17.40
N LEU A 381 -29.78 21.01 16.61
CA LEU A 381 -29.31 20.52 15.33
C LEU A 381 -29.92 21.36 14.22
N THR A 382 -29.10 21.78 13.26
CA THR A 382 -29.54 22.58 12.12
C THR A 382 -29.11 21.88 10.84
N GLU A 383 -30.09 21.50 10.04
CA GLU A 383 -29.89 20.85 8.77
C GLU A 383 -30.74 21.54 7.70
N ASN A 384 -30.16 21.91 6.56
CA ASN A 384 -30.90 22.55 5.44
C ASN A 384 -31.80 23.70 5.86
N GLY A 385 -31.45 24.45 6.92
CA GLY A 385 -32.25 25.51 7.50
C GLY A 385 -33.36 25.06 8.46
N SER A 386 -33.60 23.78 8.59
CA SER A 386 -34.47 23.19 9.61
C SER A 386 -33.72 23.11 10.95
N ARG A 387 -34.45 23.19 12.06
CA ARG A 387 -33.87 23.12 13.40
C ARG A 387 -34.65 22.16 14.27
N THR A 388 -33.95 21.26 14.91
CA THR A 388 -34.43 20.39 15.96
C THR A 388 -33.72 20.75 17.26
N SER A 389 -34.44 20.94 18.35
CA SER A 389 -33.87 21.27 19.66
C SER A 389 -34.42 20.35 20.73
N GLU A 390 -33.52 19.84 21.57
CA GLU A 390 -33.87 19.01 22.72
C GLU A 390 -33.26 19.63 23.99
N ASN A 391 -34.02 19.58 25.10
CA ASN A 391 -33.51 19.93 26.41
C ASN A 391 -33.12 18.63 27.12
N CYS A 392 -31.85 18.50 27.49
CA CYS A 392 -31.34 17.39 28.26
C CYS A 392 -30.64 17.87 29.54
N THR A 393 -30.40 16.96 30.44
CA THR A 393 -29.65 17.23 31.65
C THR A 393 -28.23 16.66 31.52
N GLU A 394 -27.30 17.30 32.18
CA GLU A 394 -25.95 16.78 32.33
C GLU A 394 -26.02 15.37 32.96
N SER A 395 -25.32 14.41 32.36
CA SER A 395 -25.15 13.09 32.96
C SER A 395 -23.99 13.18 33.95
N ALA A 396 -24.31 13.31 35.22
CA ALA A 396 -23.30 13.37 36.27
C ALA A 396 -22.85 11.97 36.67
N GLY A 397 -21.63 11.58 36.39
CA GLY A 397 -20.97 10.43 36.98
C GLY A 397 -20.05 9.64 36.08
N PRO A 398 -19.17 8.77 36.65
CA PRO A 398 -18.37 7.83 35.90
C PRO A 398 -19.24 6.77 35.22
N GLY A 399 -18.83 6.30 34.04
CA GLY A 399 -19.53 5.24 33.30
C GLY A 399 -20.42 5.75 32.18
N ILE A 400 -20.00 6.79 31.47
CA ILE A 400 -20.67 7.26 30.25
C ILE A 400 -20.34 6.28 29.13
N ASP A 401 -21.40 5.82 28.46
CA ASP A 401 -21.24 4.99 27.28
C ASP A 401 -20.54 5.81 26.18
N MET A 402 -19.41 5.33 25.69
CA MET A 402 -18.77 5.85 24.49
C MET A 402 -19.35 5.12 23.27
N ILE A 403 -20.22 5.78 22.55
CA ILE A 403 -20.88 5.22 21.37
C ILE A 403 -20.56 6.09 20.15
N ASN A 404 -20.03 5.45 19.12
CA ASN A 404 -20.00 5.90 17.74
C ASN A 404 -20.26 4.67 16.89
N ARG A 405 -21.52 4.37 16.62
CA ARG A 405 -21.96 3.10 16.05
C ARG A 405 -22.68 3.32 14.74
N TYR A 406 -22.21 2.65 13.71
CA TYR A 406 -22.84 2.64 12.40
C TYR A 406 -23.81 1.46 12.21
N THR A 407 -24.83 1.70 11.40
CA THR A 407 -25.73 0.67 10.90
C THR A 407 -25.86 0.84 9.39
N LEU A 408 -25.60 -0.22 8.66
CA LEU A 408 -25.76 -0.29 7.21
C LEU A 408 -26.87 -1.28 6.89
N GLU A 409 -27.92 -0.82 6.20
CA GLU A 409 -29.08 -1.63 5.79
C GLU A 409 -29.56 -1.15 4.42
N ASP A 410 -29.58 -2.05 3.43
CA ASP A 410 -30.06 -1.76 2.06
C ASP A 410 -29.43 -0.48 1.46
N GLY A 411 -28.11 -0.34 1.51
CA GLY A 411 -27.36 0.83 0.99
C GLY A 411 -27.50 2.11 1.82
N LYS A 412 -28.21 2.06 2.95
CA LYS A 412 -28.39 3.23 3.83
C LYS A 412 -27.54 3.10 5.07
N CYS A 413 -26.65 4.05 5.24
CA CYS A 413 -25.80 4.16 6.41
C CYS A 413 -26.40 5.15 7.41
N SER A 414 -26.47 4.74 8.67
CA SER A 414 -26.84 5.64 9.77
C SER A 414 -25.86 5.50 10.92
N VAL A 415 -25.76 6.55 11.74
CA VAL A 415 -24.83 6.59 12.86
C VAL A 415 -25.52 7.10 14.13
N CYS A 416 -25.13 6.54 15.28
CA CYS A 416 -25.55 6.97 16.60
C CYS A 416 -24.32 7.25 17.46
N PHE A 417 -24.24 8.45 18.08
CA PHE A 417 -23.08 8.82 18.90
C PHE A 417 -23.48 9.45 20.23
N THR A 418 -22.60 9.21 21.23
CA THR A 418 -22.65 9.88 22.52
C THR A 418 -22.37 11.36 22.35
N THR A 419 -23.19 12.20 22.95
CA THR A 419 -23.01 13.64 22.91
C THR A 419 -22.12 14.12 24.05
N LEU A 420 -20.80 14.17 23.78
CA LEU A 420 -19.83 14.86 24.63
C LEU A 420 -19.63 16.28 24.09
N LEU A 421 -19.62 17.25 24.97
CA LEU A 421 -19.43 18.66 24.64
C LEU A 421 -18.19 19.19 25.34
N HIS A 422 -17.39 19.94 24.61
CA HIS A 422 -16.23 20.69 25.13
C HIS A 422 -16.44 22.18 24.99
N LYS A 423 -16.01 22.94 25.97
CA LYS A 423 -16.13 24.40 25.97
C LYS A 423 -14.94 25.05 25.27
N GLU A 424 -15.18 25.65 24.14
CA GLU A 424 -14.19 26.32 23.33
C GLU A 424 -14.56 27.78 23.06
N GLY A 425 -13.69 28.73 23.40
CA GLY A 425 -13.95 30.16 23.19
C GLY A 425 -15.21 30.71 23.90
N GLY A 426 -15.77 30.00 24.88
CA GLY A 426 -17.01 30.34 25.61
C GLY A 426 -18.30 29.72 25.04
N GLU A 427 -18.18 28.96 23.97
CA GLU A 427 -19.24 28.13 23.39
C GLU A 427 -18.99 26.66 23.63
N TYR A 428 -20.00 25.82 23.53
CA TYR A 428 -19.86 24.37 23.65
C TYR A 428 -19.95 23.74 22.26
N VAL A 429 -18.93 22.99 21.90
CA VAL A 429 -18.81 22.26 20.64
C VAL A 429 -18.84 20.74 20.92
N TYR A 430 -19.18 19.95 19.91
CA TYR A 430 -19.10 18.50 20.02
C TYR A 430 -17.62 18.06 20.09
N ALA A 431 -17.34 17.12 20.97
CA ALA A 431 -16.07 16.42 21.05
C ALA A 431 -16.31 14.91 20.94
N ASN A 432 -15.58 14.24 20.09
CA ASN A 432 -15.64 12.78 20.03
C ASN A 432 -15.06 12.18 21.32
N PRO A 433 -15.79 11.35 22.07
CA PRO A 433 -15.34 10.88 23.38
C PRO A 433 -14.08 10.00 23.31
N TYR A 434 -13.89 9.25 22.25
CA TYR A 434 -12.68 8.43 22.04
C TYR A 434 -11.44 9.29 21.77
N LEU A 435 -11.57 10.31 20.93
CA LEU A 435 -10.48 11.26 20.67
C LEU A 435 -10.13 12.06 21.92
N ALA A 436 -11.11 12.48 22.70
CA ALA A 436 -10.88 13.18 23.96
C ALA A 436 -10.14 12.30 24.97
N TRP A 437 -10.45 11.01 25.03
CA TRP A 437 -9.73 10.02 25.83
C TRP A 437 -8.29 9.81 25.34
N LEU A 438 -8.07 9.60 24.03
CA LEU A 438 -6.73 9.45 23.45
C LEU A 438 -5.85 10.70 23.67
N ARG A 439 -6.45 11.89 23.65
CA ARG A 439 -5.75 13.15 23.92
C ARG A 439 -5.45 13.34 25.43
N GLY A 440 -5.97 12.44 26.29
CA GLY A 440 -5.84 12.55 27.75
C GLY A 440 -6.60 13.72 28.36
N THR A 441 -7.59 14.28 27.64
CA THR A 441 -8.41 15.41 28.05
C THR A 441 -9.72 15.00 28.71
N TYR A 442 -10.11 13.73 28.57
CA TYR A 442 -11.32 13.16 29.16
C TYR A 442 -11.09 11.69 29.54
N ASP A 443 -11.51 11.27 30.72
CA ASP A 443 -11.50 9.87 31.15
C ASP A 443 -12.94 9.36 31.40
N PRO A 444 -13.49 8.52 30.49
CA PRO A 444 -14.85 8.01 30.62
C PRO A 444 -15.02 6.99 31.75
N PHE A 445 -13.90 6.40 32.26
CA PHE A 445 -13.96 5.33 33.27
C PHE A 445 -13.78 5.84 34.70
N GLU A 446 -12.95 6.85 34.91
CA GLU A 446 -12.66 7.40 36.25
C GLU A 446 -13.55 8.60 36.61
N GLY A 447 -14.21 9.21 35.65
CA GLY A 447 -15.08 10.37 35.88
C GLY A 447 -14.35 11.61 36.38
N THR A 448 -13.04 11.58 36.36
CA THR A 448 -12.18 12.70 36.75
C THR A 448 -11.73 13.41 35.50
N VAL A 449 -12.44 14.43 35.15
CA VAL A 449 -11.92 15.43 34.22
C VAL A 449 -11.24 16.49 35.08
N ASP A 450 -9.96 16.65 34.90
CA ASP A 450 -9.25 17.84 35.42
C ASP A 450 -9.71 19.16 34.73
N ASP A 451 -10.65 19.02 33.78
CA ASP A 451 -11.16 20.13 32.99
C ASP A 451 -12.68 20.29 33.21
N GLU A 452 -13.07 21.34 33.95
CA GLU A 452 -14.46 21.75 34.16
C GLU A 452 -15.19 22.12 32.84
N ASP A 453 -14.51 21.94 31.68
CA ASP A 453 -14.97 22.35 30.37
C ASP A 453 -15.64 21.23 29.58
N TYR A 454 -15.68 19.97 30.04
CA TYR A 454 -16.41 18.88 29.40
C TYR A 454 -17.76 18.61 30.07
N ILE A 455 -18.80 18.39 29.27
CA ILE A 455 -20.11 17.92 29.72
C ILE A 455 -20.69 16.88 28.76
N THR A 456 -21.41 15.94 29.30
CA THR A 456 -22.14 14.93 28.54
C THR A 456 -23.65 15.22 28.58
N ALA A 457 -24.29 15.20 27.42
CA ALA A 457 -25.75 15.28 27.35
C ALA A 457 -26.35 13.87 27.49
N ALA A 458 -27.50 13.80 28.14
CA ALA A 458 -28.23 12.55 28.39
C ALA A 458 -28.88 11.93 27.11
N ARG A 459 -28.70 12.53 25.97
CA ARG A 459 -29.25 12.07 24.70
C ARG A 459 -28.10 11.82 23.69
N HIS A 460 -28.24 10.73 22.95
CA HIS A 460 -27.41 10.48 21.80
C HIS A 460 -27.95 11.22 20.57
N ILE A 461 -27.04 11.60 19.66
CA ILE A 461 -27.39 12.11 18.34
C ILE A 461 -27.44 10.93 17.38
N ILE A 462 -28.42 10.95 16.49
CA ILE A 462 -28.57 10.04 15.37
C ILE A 462 -28.58 10.84 14.08
N ALA A 463 -27.96 10.29 13.04
CA ALA A 463 -27.97 10.88 11.70
C ALA A 463 -27.90 9.78 10.65
N ASP A 464 -28.41 10.10 9.45
CA ASP A 464 -28.06 9.33 8.26
C ASP A 464 -26.71 9.84 7.74
N VAL A 465 -25.84 8.94 7.32
CA VAL A 465 -24.58 9.26 6.67
C VAL A 465 -24.80 9.13 5.16
N VAL A 466 -24.58 10.21 4.46
CA VAL A 466 -24.67 10.26 2.99
C VAL A 466 -23.28 10.38 2.44
N TYR A 467 -22.96 9.56 1.48
CA TYR A 467 -21.77 9.61 0.67
C TYR A 467 -22.17 9.95 -0.77
N ASP A 468 -21.47 10.83 -1.47
CA ASP A 468 -21.82 11.32 -2.80
C ASP A 468 -20.81 10.96 -3.91
N GLY A 469 -19.93 9.98 -3.63
CA GLY A 469 -18.85 9.58 -4.50
C GLY A 469 -17.53 10.35 -4.25
N GLU A 470 -17.53 11.41 -3.45
CA GLU A 470 -16.33 12.19 -3.11
C GLU A 470 -16.21 12.47 -1.61
N ASP A 471 -17.30 12.86 -0.93
CA ASP A 471 -17.25 13.31 0.46
C ASP A 471 -18.48 12.82 1.25
N PHE A 472 -18.39 12.91 2.57
CA PHE A 472 -19.46 12.54 3.50
C PHE A 472 -20.25 13.74 3.99
N ALA A 473 -21.54 13.54 4.17
CA ALA A 473 -22.44 14.50 4.81
C ALA A 473 -23.36 13.81 5.83
N LEU A 474 -23.96 14.60 6.72
CA LEU A 474 -24.95 14.11 7.67
C LEU A 474 -26.34 14.68 7.33
N GLU A 475 -27.34 13.80 7.24
CA GLU A 475 -28.71 14.15 7.00
C GLU A 475 -29.65 13.55 8.07
N ASN A 476 -30.90 14.02 8.10
CA ASN A 476 -31.93 13.54 9.01
C ASN A 476 -31.49 13.52 10.49
N LEU A 477 -30.72 14.53 10.89
CA LEU A 477 -30.20 14.63 12.25
C LEU A 477 -31.30 14.70 13.28
N GLY A 478 -31.16 13.93 14.33
CA GLY A 478 -32.15 13.86 15.42
C GLY A 478 -31.56 13.40 16.73
N PHE A 479 -32.41 13.30 17.73
CA PHE A 479 -32.04 12.75 19.05
C PHE A 479 -32.77 11.42 19.25
N ASN A 480 -32.01 10.40 19.73
CA ASN A 480 -32.66 9.15 20.08
C ASN A 480 -33.64 9.36 21.24
N LYS A 481 -34.74 8.59 21.26
CA LYS A 481 -35.83 8.72 22.24
C LYS A 481 -35.54 8.00 23.55
#